data_a88c08c6d739061c1712c6c506dab827
#
_entry.id   a88c08c6d739061c1712c6c506dab827
#
_cell.length_a   1.000
_cell.length_b   1.000
_cell.length_c   1.000
_cell.angle_alpha   90.00
_cell.angle_beta   90.00
_cell.angle_gamma   90.00
#
_symmetry.space_group_name_H-M   'P 1'
#
loop_
_entity.id
_entity.type
_entity.pdbx_description
1 polymer ?
#
loop_
_entity_poly.entity_id
_entity_poly.type
_entity_poly.pdbx_seq_one_letter_code
_entity_poly.pdbx_strand_id
1 'polypeptide(L)'
;MLPLSIPFGRQTVVIRATKVEEIVPLRHRVLRAGLPIEEARFEFDDAPTTCHVAAFEDSRAVCCATFQLSAWENQPSFQLRGMATDADWQRRGLGQAVLKYAMELVSEDSPVRLFWCNARVPALEFYRRQGWVEQSEEFLIPTAGPHRKMTRRA
;
A
#
# COMPACT_ATOMS: atom_id res chain seq x y z
N MET A 1 0.66 -4.52 17.39
CA MET A 1 -0.72 -4.64 16.83
C MET A 1 -0.97 -6.08 16.43
N LEU A 2 -2.09 -6.65 16.82
CA LEU A 2 -2.41 -8.04 16.54
C LEU A 2 -2.88 -8.22 15.08
N PRO A 3 -2.65 -9.39 14.49
CA PRO A 3 -3.27 -9.73 13.21
C PRO A 3 -4.78 -9.57 13.25
N LEU A 4 -5.37 -9.18 12.14
CA LEU A 4 -6.81 -8.98 12.00
C LEU A 4 -7.37 -10.03 11.04
N SER A 5 -8.31 -10.85 11.52
CA SER A 5 -9.00 -11.83 10.68
C SER A 5 -10.32 -11.24 10.18
N ILE A 6 -10.53 -11.32 8.88
CA ILE A 6 -11.76 -10.81 8.24
C ILE A 6 -12.41 -11.92 7.43
N PRO A 7 -13.69 -12.24 7.69
CA PRO A 7 -14.42 -13.23 6.90
C PRO A 7 -14.90 -12.61 5.58
N PHE A 8 -14.78 -13.40 4.50
CA PHE A 8 -15.33 -13.08 3.18
C PHE A 8 -16.10 -14.30 2.69
N GLY A 9 -17.38 -14.41 3.10
CA GLY A 9 -18.17 -15.60 2.84
C GLY A 9 -17.57 -16.82 3.53
N ARG A 10 -17.15 -17.81 2.75
CA ARG A 10 -16.49 -19.03 3.26
C ARG A 10 -14.97 -18.88 3.39
N GLN A 11 -14.42 -17.79 2.85
CA GLN A 11 -12.99 -17.49 2.90
C GLN A 11 -12.71 -16.60 4.10
N THR A 12 -11.50 -16.71 4.65
CA THR A 12 -11.00 -15.82 5.69
C THR A 12 -9.65 -15.30 5.25
N VAL A 13 -9.44 -14.00 5.40
CA VAL A 13 -8.12 -13.39 5.21
C VAL A 13 -7.60 -12.89 6.54
N VAL A 14 -6.29 -12.94 6.70
CA VAL A 14 -5.59 -12.39 7.86
C VAL A 14 -4.74 -11.22 7.40
N ILE A 15 -4.97 -10.05 8.00
CA ILE A 15 -4.15 -8.85 7.76
C ILE A 15 -3.11 -8.77 8.87
N ARG A 16 -1.85 -8.63 8.49
CA ARG A 16 -0.74 -8.55 9.44
C ARG A 16 0.47 -7.85 8.83
N ALA A 17 1.38 -7.44 9.69
CA ALA A 17 2.72 -7.03 9.27
C ALA A 17 3.44 -8.23 8.62
N THR A 18 4.29 -7.94 7.66
CA THR A 18 4.99 -8.98 6.92
C THR A 18 6.36 -8.50 6.45
N LYS A 19 7.13 -9.39 5.84
CA LYS A 19 8.40 -9.09 5.21
C LYS A 19 8.19 -8.88 3.71
N VAL A 20 9.09 -8.12 3.09
CA VAL A 20 8.99 -7.79 1.66
C VAL A 20 8.94 -9.05 0.78
N GLU A 21 9.66 -10.09 1.14
CA GLU A 21 9.69 -11.35 0.39
C GLU A 21 8.30 -11.95 0.19
N GLU A 22 7.42 -11.78 1.16
CA GLU A 22 6.07 -12.34 1.10
C GLU A 22 5.13 -11.55 0.17
N ILE A 23 5.47 -10.30 -0.15
CA ILE A 23 4.61 -9.44 -0.98
C ILE A 23 5.17 -9.18 -2.38
N VAL A 24 6.43 -9.49 -2.63
CA VAL A 24 7.05 -9.31 -3.96
C VAL A 24 6.27 -10.04 -5.06
N PRO A 25 5.83 -11.29 -4.89
CA PRO A 25 5.04 -11.95 -5.94
C PRO A 25 3.75 -11.22 -6.28
N LEU A 26 3.05 -10.70 -5.28
CA LEU A 26 1.82 -9.91 -5.50
C LEU A 26 2.11 -8.59 -6.22
N ARG A 27 3.10 -7.84 -5.75
CA ARG A 27 3.53 -6.60 -6.42
C ARG A 27 3.89 -6.87 -7.88
N HIS A 28 4.61 -7.96 -8.14
CA HIS A 28 5.04 -8.30 -9.49
C HIS A 28 3.84 -8.54 -10.40
N ARG A 29 2.94 -9.42 -10.03
CA ARG A 29 1.81 -9.76 -10.90
C ARG A 29 0.79 -8.65 -11.10
N VAL A 30 0.64 -7.74 -10.12
CA VAL A 30 -0.35 -6.65 -10.18
C VAL A 30 0.26 -5.36 -10.73
N LEU A 31 1.46 -4.99 -10.30
CA LEU A 31 2.04 -3.68 -10.60
C LEU A 31 3.18 -3.72 -11.61
N ARG A 32 3.84 -4.85 -11.77
CA ARG A 32 5.06 -5.00 -12.58
C ARG A 32 4.99 -6.21 -13.49
N ALA A 33 3.78 -6.61 -13.90
CA ALA A 33 3.60 -7.73 -14.83
C ALA A 33 4.38 -7.50 -16.13
N GLY A 34 5.06 -8.54 -16.62
CA GLY A 34 5.88 -8.43 -17.84
C GLY A 34 7.28 -7.88 -17.62
N LEU A 35 7.60 -7.37 -16.43
CA LEU A 35 8.93 -6.90 -16.06
C LEU A 35 9.66 -7.98 -15.23
N PRO A 36 11.00 -7.92 -15.12
CA PRO A 36 11.71 -8.81 -14.21
C PRO A 36 11.18 -8.67 -12.78
N ILE A 37 11.17 -9.77 -12.03
CA ILE A 37 10.63 -9.77 -10.65
C ILE A 37 11.38 -8.82 -9.73
N GLU A 38 12.65 -8.54 -10.00
CA GLU A 38 13.46 -7.58 -9.25
C GLU A 38 12.85 -6.17 -9.27
N GLU A 39 12.09 -5.83 -10.31
CA GLU A 39 11.38 -4.55 -10.41
C GLU A 39 10.25 -4.40 -9.40
N ALA A 40 9.84 -5.49 -8.75
CA ALA A 40 8.85 -5.46 -7.68
C ALA A 40 9.46 -5.21 -6.30
N ARG A 41 10.78 -5.09 -6.21
CA ARG A 41 11.47 -4.61 -5.01
C ARG A 41 11.74 -3.12 -5.19
N PHE A 42 11.44 -2.35 -4.16
CA PHE A 42 11.58 -0.89 -4.20
C PHE A 42 12.72 -0.45 -3.30
N GLU A 43 13.28 0.71 -3.61
CA GLU A 43 14.25 1.35 -2.73
C GLU A 43 13.64 1.52 -1.33
N PHE A 44 14.44 1.30 -0.29
CA PHE A 44 14.06 1.37 1.13
C PHE A 44 13.13 0.24 1.62
N ASP A 45 12.85 -0.78 0.82
CA ASP A 45 12.05 -1.92 1.29
C ASP A 45 12.65 -2.61 2.51
N ASP A 46 13.98 -2.62 2.63
CA ASP A 46 14.70 -3.26 3.74
C ASP A 46 15.08 -2.28 4.86
N ALA A 47 14.67 -1.01 4.77
CA ALA A 47 14.97 -0.04 5.82
C ALA A 47 14.21 -0.42 7.12
N PRO A 48 14.84 -0.26 8.29
CA PRO A 48 14.21 -0.61 9.58
C PRO A 48 12.90 0.13 9.84
N THR A 49 12.72 1.32 9.25
CA THR A 49 11.53 2.14 9.41
C THR A 49 10.42 1.82 8.40
N THR A 50 10.70 0.95 7.43
CA THR A 50 9.71 0.57 6.41
C THR A 50 8.78 -0.49 6.98
N CYS A 51 7.48 -0.29 6.77
CA CYS A 51 6.44 -1.18 7.25
C CYS A 51 5.72 -1.81 6.06
N HIS A 52 5.70 -3.13 6.01
CA HIS A 52 4.94 -3.89 5.04
C HIS A 52 3.75 -4.55 5.72
N VAL A 53 2.58 -4.42 5.12
CA VAL A 53 1.33 -5.04 5.58
C VAL A 53 0.71 -5.79 4.43
N ALA A 54 0.17 -6.96 4.70
CA ALA A 54 -0.56 -7.71 3.69
C ALA A 54 -1.74 -8.47 4.29
N ALA A 55 -2.70 -8.74 3.44
CA ALA A 55 -3.77 -9.68 3.70
C ALA A 55 -3.42 -11.00 3.05
N PHE A 56 -3.55 -12.07 3.80
CA PHE A 56 -3.22 -13.43 3.39
C PHE A 56 -4.47 -14.30 3.36
N GLU A 57 -4.67 -14.98 2.24
CA GLU A 57 -5.52 -16.15 2.17
C GLU A 57 -4.58 -17.35 2.28
N ASP A 58 -4.66 -18.08 3.38
CA ASP A 58 -3.67 -19.10 3.75
C ASP A 58 -2.25 -18.48 3.75
N SER A 59 -1.36 -18.97 2.94
CA SER A 59 0.01 -18.45 2.84
C SER A 59 0.24 -17.47 1.70
N ARG A 60 -0.81 -17.13 0.94
CA ARG A 60 -0.71 -16.28 -0.25
C ARG A 60 -1.15 -14.86 0.07
N ALA A 61 -0.29 -13.89 -0.20
CA ALA A 61 -0.66 -12.48 -0.12
C ALA A 61 -1.62 -12.13 -1.27
N VAL A 62 -2.77 -11.54 -0.93
CA VAL A 62 -3.80 -11.15 -1.90
C VAL A 62 -4.04 -9.64 -1.92
N CYS A 63 -3.53 -8.90 -0.94
CA CYS A 63 -3.51 -7.44 -0.92
C CYS A 63 -2.33 -6.98 -0.10
N CYS A 64 -1.68 -5.89 -0.47
CA CYS A 64 -0.54 -5.37 0.29
C CYS A 64 -0.44 -3.86 0.21
N ALA A 65 0.25 -3.29 1.19
CA ALA A 65 0.64 -1.89 1.26
C ALA A 65 1.96 -1.76 1.98
N THR A 66 2.77 -0.79 1.58
CA THR A 66 4.05 -0.48 2.22
C THR A 66 4.10 1.00 2.56
N PHE A 67 4.51 1.33 3.79
CA PHE A 67 4.81 2.69 4.19
C PHE A 67 6.30 2.84 4.45
N GLN A 68 6.89 3.84 3.82
CA GLN A 68 8.30 4.20 3.97
C GLN A 68 8.40 5.57 4.62
N LEU A 69 9.30 5.71 5.59
CA LEU A 69 9.58 7.01 6.19
C LEU A 69 10.15 7.95 5.11
N SER A 70 9.60 9.16 5.02
CA SER A 70 9.83 10.10 3.93
C SER A 70 9.67 11.53 4.42
N ALA A 71 9.60 12.46 3.49
CA ALA A 71 9.26 13.86 3.76
C ALA A 71 8.29 14.37 2.70
N TRP A 72 7.35 15.19 3.14
CA TRP A 72 6.44 15.93 2.26
C TRP A 72 6.58 17.42 2.60
N GLU A 73 7.03 18.21 1.61
CA GLU A 73 7.25 19.65 1.82
C GLU A 73 8.04 19.94 3.10
N ASN A 74 9.16 19.23 3.27
CA ASN A 74 10.06 19.31 4.44
C ASN A 74 9.44 18.88 5.79
N GLN A 75 8.28 18.22 5.76
CA GLN A 75 7.67 17.65 6.97
C GLN A 75 7.89 16.13 7.00
N PRO A 76 8.18 15.56 8.18
CA PRO A 76 8.21 14.10 8.31
C PRO A 76 6.89 13.49 7.88
N SER A 77 6.96 12.43 7.09
CA SER A 77 5.78 11.76 6.54
C SER A 77 6.07 10.29 6.30
N PHE A 78 5.01 9.53 6.01
CA PHE A 78 5.15 8.20 5.43
C PHE A 78 4.66 8.21 3.99
N GLN A 79 5.45 7.66 3.09
CA GLN A 79 5.04 7.45 1.70
C GLN A 79 4.44 6.07 1.54
N LEU A 80 3.22 6.00 1.05
CA LEU A 80 2.59 4.75 0.65
C LEU A 80 3.15 4.31 -0.71
N ARG A 81 3.61 3.06 -0.77
CA ARG A 81 4.11 2.47 -2.01
C ARG A 81 3.59 1.04 -2.16
N GLY A 82 3.51 0.60 -3.41
CA GLY A 82 3.21 -0.80 -3.70
C GLY A 82 1.85 -1.28 -3.24
N MET A 83 0.86 -0.40 -3.20
CA MET A 83 -0.52 -0.79 -2.91
C MET A 83 -1.04 -1.67 -4.04
N ALA A 84 -1.36 -2.90 -3.76
CA ALA A 84 -1.78 -3.87 -4.76
C ALA A 84 -2.83 -4.80 -4.20
N THR A 85 -3.85 -5.10 -5.01
CA THR A 85 -4.87 -6.10 -4.69
C THR A 85 -4.99 -7.07 -5.85
N ASP A 86 -4.91 -8.37 -5.54
CA ASP A 86 -5.07 -9.43 -6.53
C ASP A 86 -6.42 -9.29 -7.25
N ALA A 87 -6.45 -9.60 -8.54
CA ALA A 87 -7.64 -9.38 -9.39
C ALA A 87 -8.91 -9.98 -8.79
N ASP A 88 -8.82 -11.19 -8.26
CA ASP A 88 -9.96 -11.91 -7.67
C ASP A 88 -10.46 -11.28 -6.36
N TRP A 89 -9.68 -10.37 -5.77
CA TRP A 89 -9.98 -9.75 -4.50
C TRP A 89 -10.33 -8.27 -4.61
N GLN A 90 -10.30 -7.71 -5.80
CA GLN A 90 -10.65 -6.30 -6.03
C GLN A 90 -12.15 -6.06 -5.80
N ARG A 91 -12.49 -4.82 -5.42
CA ARG A 91 -13.87 -4.36 -5.19
C ARG A 91 -14.61 -5.11 -4.07
N ARG A 92 -13.86 -5.67 -3.13
CA ARG A 92 -14.43 -6.41 -1.98
C ARG A 92 -14.12 -5.71 -0.64
N GLY A 93 -13.57 -4.49 -0.67
CA GLY A 93 -13.24 -3.73 0.54
C GLY A 93 -11.92 -4.12 1.18
N LEU A 94 -11.15 -5.02 0.59
CA LEU A 94 -9.90 -5.51 1.19
C LEU A 94 -8.80 -4.46 1.17
N GLY A 95 -8.68 -3.69 0.08
CA GLY A 95 -7.71 -2.59 0.01
C GLY A 95 -7.92 -1.55 1.09
N GLN A 96 -9.16 -1.18 1.35
CA GLN A 96 -9.51 -0.26 2.45
C GLN A 96 -9.08 -0.80 3.80
N ALA A 97 -9.34 -2.08 4.05
CA ALA A 97 -9.01 -2.71 5.33
C ALA A 97 -7.49 -2.79 5.53
N VAL A 98 -6.74 -3.16 4.49
CA VAL A 98 -5.27 -3.23 4.54
C VAL A 98 -4.67 -1.84 4.75
N LEU A 99 -5.15 -0.83 4.03
CA LEU A 99 -4.64 0.54 4.16
C LEU A 99 -4.89 1.09 5.56
N LYS A 100 -6.09 0.90 6.09
CA LYS A 100 -6.43 1.33 7.45
C LYS A 100 -5.53 0.65 8.48
N TYR A 101 -5.37 -0.66 8.38
CA TYR A 101 -4.50 -1.42 9.28
C TYR A 101 -3.06 -0.91 9.23
N ALA A 102 -2.52 -0.70 8.04
CA ALA A 102 -1.15 -0.23 7.85
C ALA A 102 -0.94 1.17 8.45
N MET A 103 -1.89 2.09 8.26
CA MET A 103 -1.81 3.44 8.84
C MET A 103 -1.84 3.39 10.37
N GLU A 104 -2.70 2.56 10.95
CA GLU A 104 -2.76 2.37 12.40
C GLU A 104 -1.45 1.77 12.94
N LEU A 105 -0.90 0.79 12.23
CA LEU A 105 0.33 0.11 12.64
C LEU A 105 1.52 1.07 12.70
N VAL A 106 1.76 1.86 11.65
CA VAL A 106 2.88 2.83 11.66
C VAL A 106 2.66 3.94 12.68
N SER A 107 1.42 4.23 13.04
CA SER A 107 1.07 5.25 14.01
C SER A 107 1.29 4.81 15.47
N GLU A 108 1.43 3.50 15.72
CA GLU A 108 1.74 3.01 17.07
C GLU A 108 3.14 3.42 17.52
N ASP A 109 4.12 3.35 16.61
CA ASP A 109 5.53 3.54 16.94
C ASP A 109 6.08 4.90 16.48
N SER A 110 5.25 5.76 15.90
CA SER A 110 5.68 7.05 15.36
C SER A 110 4.65 8.12 15.62
N PRO A 111 5.08 9.37 15.95
CA PRO A 111 4.17 10.51 16.04
C PRO A 111 3.75 11.06 14.67
N VAL A 112 4.35 10.59 13.58
CA VAL A 112 4.05 11.07 12.23
C VAL A 112 2.61 10.72 11.85
N ARG A 113 1.85 11.74 11.38
CA ARG A 113 0.45 11.59 10.98
C ARG A 113 0.18 12.12 9.59
N LEU A 114 1.24 12.44 8.84
CA LEU A 114 1.16 12.86 7.45
C LEU A 114 1.57 11.71 6.55
N PHE A 115 0.71 11.41 5.60
CA PHE A 115 0.89 10.33 4.62
C PHE A 115 0.78 10.91 3.22
N TRP A 116 1.54 10.39 2.28
CA TRP A 116 1.42 10.77 0.89
C TRP A 116 1.67 9.59 -0.05
N CYS A 117 1.22 9.71 -1.28
CA CYS A 117 1.48 8.71 -2.30
C CYS A 117 1.48 9.34 -3.69
N ASN A 118 2.08 8.63 -4.63
CA ASN A 118 1.89 8.85 -6.06
C ASN A 118 0.77 7.89 -6.49
N ALA A 119 -0.45 8.39 -6.55
CA ALA A 119 -1.62 7.56 -6.86
C ALA A 119 -1.80 7.44 -8.37
N ARG A 120 -1.96 6.22 -8.87
CA ARG A 120 -2.34 5.99 -10.26
C ARG A 120 -3.71 6.59 -10.53
N VAL A 121 -3.89 7.23 -11.68
CA VAL A 121 -5.16 7.88 -12.02
C VAL A 121 -6.38 6.95 -11.84
N PRO A 122 -6.35 5.67 -12.27
CA PRO A 122 -7.50 4.78 -12.03
C PRO A 122 -7.80 4.50 -10.55
N ALA A 123 -6.87 4.77 -9.64
CA ALA A 123 -7.05 4.53 -8.20
C ALA A 123 -7.42 5.80 -7.42
N LEU A 124 -7.51 6.96 -8.06
CA LEU A 124 -7.77 8.23 -7.36
C LEU A 124 -9.04 8.18 -6.54
N GLU A 125 -10.12 7.64 -7.08
CA GLU A 125 -11.39 7.56 -6.38
C GLU A 125 -11.31 6.69 -5.13
N PHE A 126 -10.57 5.57 -5.20
CA PHE A 126 -10.32 4.74 -4.03
C PHE A 126 -9.69 5.56 -2.90
N TYR A 127 -8.64 6.33 -3.21
CA TYR A 127 -7.96 7.15 -2.21
C TYR A 127 -8.84 8.29 -1.71
N ARG A 128 -9.58 8.96 -2.58
CA ARG A 128 -10.52 10.02 -2.16
C ARG A 128 -11.52 9.50 -1.12
N ARG A 129 -12.05 8.30 -1.32
CA ARG A 129 -12.98 7.68 -0.37
C ARG A 129 -12.34 7.37 0.97
N GLN A 130 -11.02 7.20 1.02
CA GLN A 130 -10.28 6.99 2.25
C GLN A 130 -9.81 8.29 2.90
N GLY A 131 -10.23 9.44 2.38
CA GLY A 131 -9.89 10.75 2.93
C GLY A 131 -8.59 11.36 2.41
N TRP A 132 -8.03 10.80 1.34
CA TRP A 132 -6.83 11.36 0.68
C TRP A 132 -7.24 12.51 -0.24
N VAL A 133 -6.36 13.52 -0.34
CA VAL A 133 -6.60 14.75 -1.10
C VAL A 133 -5.51 14.91 -2.16
N GLU A 134 -5.91 15.26 -3.38
CA GLU A 134 -4.98 15.53 -4.46
C GLU A 134 -4.17 16.78 -4.19
N GLN A 135 -2.86 16.71 -4.42
CA GLN A 135 -1.92 17.79 -4.17
C GLN A 135 -1.14 18.21 -5.41
N SER A 136 -1.34 17.55 -6.54
CA SER A 136 -0.62 17.86 -7.76
C SER A 136 -1.50 17.71 -8.99
N GLU A 137 -1.04 18.29 -10.10
CA GLU A 137 -1.52 17.96 -11.43
C GLU A 137 -1.11 16.53 -11.81
N GLU A 138 -1.71 16.01 -12.87
CA GLU A 138 -1.35 14.71 -13.41
C GLU A 138 0.07 14.75 -13.98
N PHE A 139 0.84 13.69 -13.71
CA PHE A 139 2.19 13.50 -14.24
C PHE A 139 2.41 12.05 -14.63
N LEU A 140 3.36 11.81 -15.52
CA LEU A 140 3.69 10.45 -15.97
C LEU A 140 4.86 9.88 -15.18
N ILE A 141 4.68 8.64 -14.71
CA ILE A 141 5.79 7.82 -14.22
C ILE A 141 6.10 6.82 -15.33
N PRO A 142 7.34 6.81 -15.88
CA PRO A 142 7.70 5.86 -16.93
C PRO A 142 7.38 4.43 -16.51
N THR A 143 6.83 3.64 -17.43
CA THR A 143 6.39 2.24 -17.25
C THR A 143 5.20 2.05 -16.30
N ALA A 144 4.76 3.10 -15.60
CA ALA A 144 3.66 3.01 -14.63
C ALA A 144 2.44 3.88 -14.98
N GLY A 145 2.57 4.82 -15.94
CA GLY A 145 1.47 5.62 -16.46
C GLY A 145 1.19 6.90 -15.69
N PRO A 146 -0.02 7.48 -15.87
CA PRO A 146 -0.38 8.75 -15.25
C PRO A 146 -0.69 8.59 -13.75
N HIS A 147 -0.25 9.59 -12.98
CA HIS A 147 -0.37 9.64 -11.53
C HIS A 147 -0.73 11.04 -11.05
N ARG A 148 -1.22 11.14 -9.82
CA ARG A 148 -1.30 12.40 -9.05
C ARG A 148 -0.75 12.17 -7.66
N LYS A 149 -0.09 13.17 -7.09
CA LYS A 149 0.31 13.12 -5.69
C LYS A 149 -0.91 13.37 -4.81
N MET A 150 -1.02 12.59 -3.74
CA MET A 150 -2.10 12.72 -2.78
C MET A 150 -1.54 12.70 -1.37
N THR A 151 -2.22 13.39 -0.44
CA THR A 151 -1.87 13.40 0.99
C THR A 151 -3.06 13.02 1.85
N ARG A 152 -2.77 12.49 3.03
CA ARG A 152 -3.73 12.16 4.07
C ARG A 152 -3.14 12.53 5.42
N ARG A 153 -3.89 13.26 6.22
CA ARG A 153 -3.55 13.47 7.63
C ARG A 153 -4.43 12.59 8.49
N ALA A 154 -3.81 11.88 9.40
CA ALA A 154 -4.53 10.99 10.31
C ALA A 154 -4.77 11.63 11.68
#